data_c89d1818763f26a4a1a48206a636ff94
#
_entry.id   c89d1818763f26a4a1a48206a636ff94
#
_cell.length_a   1.000
_cell.length_b   1.000
_cell.length_c   1.000
_cell.angle_alpha   90.00
_cell.angle_beta   90.00
_cell.angle_gamma   90.00
#
_symmetry.space_group_name_H-M   'P 1'
#
loop_
_entity.id
_entity.type
_entity.pdbx_description
1 polymer ?
#
loop_
_entity_poly.entity_id
_entity_poly.type
_entity_poly.pdbx_seq_one_letter_code
_entity_poly.pdbx_strand_id
1 'polypeptide(L)'
;IAIERSRGNSKRILRLNMFVIILKLSITAYFIYGLNADITMIAVASVISQAFLFVMAIHNLCSGNDAFTFSFKSIRFKKNVVNPMLNLSFPVIVEKVAFAMGKTVINSMSKNYGSVTVGALGISNNINGITTQMQNGFQDGGASIISQNRGAGNIKRALGTFWRLVIIEASLGLIMYIILNIFAGPITYLFANSQDGYNVEFQNMIIKVFRYDSLGGCVPLGINAAVMALLFGFGKTKLTLFCNF
;
A
#
# COMPACT_ATOMS: atom_id res chain seq x y z
N ILE A 1 2.26 -13.86 -0.13
CA ILE A 1 3.12 -12.67 -0.32
C ILE A 1 4.02 -12.43 0.89
N ALA A 2 3.48 -12.29 2.13
CA ALA A 2 4.29 -11.99 3.33
C ALA A 2 5.37 -13.06 3.60
N ILE A 3 5.06 -14.34 3.46
CA ILE A 3 6.01 -15.45 3.63
C ILE A 3 7.15 -15.37 2.60
N GLU A 4 6.84 -15.14 1.33
CA GLU A 4 7.86 -15.03 0.28
C GLU A 4 8.73 -13.76 0.46
N ARG A 5 8.13 -12.67 0.97
CA ARG A 5 8.85 -11.44 1.30
C ARG A 5 9.85 -11.67 2.44
N SER A 6 9.45 -12.37 3.50
CA SER A 6 10.34 -12.69 4.63
C SER A 6 11.49 -13.63 4.23
N ARG A 7 11.31 -14.45 3.18
CA ARG A 7 12.35 -15.28 2.57
C ARG A 7 13.30 -14.49 1.65
N GLY A 8 13.00 -13.22 1.34
CA GLY A 8 13.77 -12.42 0.39
C GLY A 8 13.48 -12.74 -1.09
N ASN A 9 12.45 -13.55 -1.38
CA ASN A 9 12.13 -13.98 -2.75
C ASN A 9 11.21 -12.99 -3.48
N SER A 10 11.62 -11.72 -3.52
CA SER A 10 10.84 -10.61 -4.10
C SER A 10 10.57 -10.78 -5.60
N LYS A 11 11.48 -11.44 -6.35
CA LYS A 11 11.28 -11.69 -7.79
C LYS A 11 10.06 -12.56 -8.08
N ARG A 12 9.79 -13.56 -7.22
CA ARG A 12 8.63 -14.44 -7.35
C ARG A 12 7.33 -13.69 -7.09
N ILE A 13 7.34 -12.84 -6.06
CA ILE A 13 6.20 -11.96 -5.73
C ILE A 13 5.89 -11.02 -6.91
N LEU A 14 6.93 -10.39 -7.47
CA LEU A 14 6.78 -9.50 -8.62
C LEU A 14 6.12 -10.20 -9.81
N ARG A 15 6.63 -11.38 -10.20
CA ARG A 15 6.06 -12.15 -11.34
C ARG A 15 4.60 -12.51 -11.12
N LEU A 16 4.25 -12.98 -9.93
CA LEU A 16 2.87 -13.35 -9.59
C LEU A 16 1.95 -12.13 -9.63
N ASN A 17 2.37 -11.01 -9.04
CA ASN A 17 1.57 -9.78 -9.04
C ASN A 17 1.41 -9.21 -10.45
N MET A 18 2.46 -9.19 -11.27
CA MET A 18 2.38 -8.76 -12.67
C MET A 18 1.39 -9.61 -13.47
N PHE A 19 1.44 -10.94 -13.30
CA PHE A 19 0.50 -11.83 -13.96
C PHE A 19 -0.95 -11.56 -13.53
N VAL A 20 -1.19 -11.37 -12.23
CA VAL A 20 -2.53 -11.07 -11.70
C VAL A 20 -3.06 -9.71 -12.18
N ILE A 21 -2.18 -8.71 -12.30
CA ILE A 21 -2.56 -7.39 -12.84
C ILE A 21 -2.97 -7.53 -14.31
N ILE A 22 -2.18 -8.21 -15.13
CA ILE A 22 -2.50 -8.44 -16.55
C ILE A 22 -3.82 -9.24 -16.66
N LEU A 23 -3.99 -10.28 -15.88
CA LEU A 23 -5.22 -11.07 -15.85
C LEU A 23 -6.43 -10.20 -15.47
N LYS A 24 -6.32 -9.39 -14.43
CA LYS A 24 -7.38 -8.48 -14.00
C LYS A 24 -7.75 -7.48 -15.09
N LEU A 25 -6.74 -6.86 -15.73
CA LEU A 25 -6.97 -5.90 -16.80
C LEU A 25 -7.65 -6.57 -18.01
N SER A 26 -7.21 -7.77 -18.40
CA SER A 26 -7.79 -8.53 -19.52
C SER A 26 -9.26 -8.89 -19.25
N ILE A 27 -9.57 -9.41 -18.06
CA ILE A 27 -10.95 -9.75 -17.68
C ILE A 27 -11.82 -8.50 -17.61
N THR A 28 -11.31 -7.41 -17.03
CA THR A 28 -12.04 -6.14 -16.94
C THR A 28 -12.31 -5.57 -18.33
N ALA A 29 -11.32 -5.57 -19.22
CA ALA A 29 -11.49 -5.11 -20.60
C ALA A 29 -12.51 -5.97 -21.36
N TYR A 30 -12.46 -7.30 -21.21
CA TYR A 30 -13.42 -8.21 -21.81
C TYR A 30 -14.86 -7.95 -21.31
N PHE A 31 -15.06 -7.71 -20.02
CA PHE A 31 -16.39 -7.41 -19.48
C PHE A 31 -16.93 -6.06 -19.97
N ILE A 32 -16.09 -5.02 -20.01
CA ILE A 32 -16.52 -3.69 -20.42
C ILE A 32 -16.74 -3.61 -21.94
N TYR A 33 -15.73 -4.02 -22.74
CA TYR A 33 -15.77 -3.83 -24.20
C TYR A 33 -16.40 -5.01 -24.95
N GLY A 34 -16.33 -6.23 -24.42
CA GLY A 34 -16.88 -7.42 -25.06
C GLY A 34 -18.32 -7.70 -24.72
N LEU A 35 -18.70 -7.51 -23.46
CA LEU A 35 -20.04 -7.83 -22.97
C LEU A 35 -20.90 -6.60 -22.66
N ASN A 36 -20.34 -5.38 -22.79
CA ASN A 36 -21.00 -4.12 -22.35
C ASN A 36 -21.60 -4.24 -20.93
N ALA A 37 -20.87 -4.93 -20.06
CA ALA A 37 -21.35 -5.30 -18.74
C ALA A 37 -21.31 -4.11 -17.77
N ASP A 38 -22.18 -4.14 -16.77
CA ASP A 38 -22.31 -3.11 -15.75
C ASP A 38 -21.07 -3.04 -14.84
N ILE A 39 -20.92 -1.92 -14.12
CA ILE A 39 -19.82 -1.64 -13.18
C ILE A 39 -19.62 -2.75 -12.13
N THR A 40 -20.67 -3.51 -11.81
CA THR A 40 -20.60 -4.67 -10.91
C THR A 40 -19.64 -5.76 -11.41
N MET A 41 -19.50 -5.92 -12.73
CA MET A 41 -18.59 -6.92 -13.32
C MET A 41 -17.12 -6.57 -13.14
N ILE A 42 -16.78 -5.30 -12.92
CA ILE A 42 -15.41 -4.88 -12.53
C ILE A 42 -15.06 -5.46 -11.14
N ALA A 43 -16.03 -5.47 -10.23
CA ALA A 43 -15.85 -6.10 -8.92
C ALA A 43 -15.67 -7.62 -9.05
N VAL A 44 -16.46 -8.27 -9.90
CA VAL A 44 -16.33 -9.71 -10.19
C VAL A 44 -14.95 -10.03 -10.80
N ALA A 45 -14.46 -9.24 -11.75
CA ALA A 45 -13.12 -9.38 -12.31
C ALA A 45 -12.03 -9.29 -11.23
N SER A 46 -12.21 -8.41 -10.25
CA SER A 46 -11.29 -8.29 -9.11
C SER A 46 -11.30 -9.54 -8.22
N VAL A 47 -12.50 -10.09 -7.93
CA VAL A 47 -12.64 -11.31 -7.12
C VAL A 47 -12.00 -12.50 -7.83
N ILE A 48 -12.26 -12.69 -9.13
CA ILE A 48 -11.67 -13.77 -9.93
C ILE A 48 -10.14 -13.69 -9.92
N SER A 49 -9.58 -12.49 -10.12
CA SER A 49 -8.14 -12.28 -10.13
C SER A 49 -7.49 -12.57 -8.77
N GLN A 50 -8.16 -12.19 -7.67
CA GLN A 50 -7.69 -12.49 -6.31
C GLN A 50 -7.82 -13.97 -5.96
N ALA A 51 -8.89 -14.63 -6.40
CA ALA A 51 -9.06 -16.08 -6.24
C ALA A 51 -7.95 -16.84 -6.98
N PHE A 52 -7.60 -16.41 -8.20
CA PHE A 52 -6.48 -16.97 -8.95
C PHE A 52 -5.15 -16.79 -8.21
N LEU A 53 -4.87 -15.59 -7.68
CA LEU A 53 -3.69 -15.34 -6.86
C LEU A 53 -3.63 -16.27 -5.65
N PHE A 54 -4.77 -16.49 -4.98
CA PHE A 54 -4.87 -17.37 -3.82
C PHE A 54 -4.54 -18.82 -4.17
N VAL A 55 -5.12 -19.35 -5.25
CA VAL A 55 -4.85 -20.72 -5.73
C VAL A 55 -3.37 -20.90 -6.09
N MET A 56 -2.80 -19.95 -6.84
CA MET A 56 -1.38 -19.98 -7.21
C MET A 56 -0.46 -19.87 -5.98
N ALA A 57 -0.85 -19.08 -4.99
CA ALA A 57 -0.09 -18.96 -3.74
C ALA A 57 -0.10 -20.27 -2.94
N ILE A 58 -1.24 -20.94 -2.84
CA ILE A 58 -1.35 -22.26 -2.18
C ILE A 58 -0.54 -23.31 -2.96
N HIS A 59 -0.69 -23.37 -4.27
CA HIS A 59 0.06 -24.31 -5.10
C HIS A 59 1.58 -24.14 -4.89
N ASN A 60 2.05 -22.90 -4.87
CA ASN A 60 3.46 -22.60 -4.63
C ASN A 60 3.93 -22.94 -3.21
N LEU A 61 3.07 -22.83 -2.19
CA LEU A 61 3.39 -23.22 -0.82
C LEU A 61 3.44 -24.74 -0.62
N CYS A 62 2.61 -25.48 -1.37
CA CYS A 62 2.52 -26.94 -1.30
C CYS A 62 3.52 -27.64 -2.23
N SER A 63 4.10 -26.95 -3.21
CA SER A 63 4.94 -27.52 -4.28
C SER A 63 6.38 -27.79 -3.86
N GLY A 64 6.62 -28.27 -2.72
CA GLY A 64 7.68 -29.10 -2.14
C GLY A 64 9.18 -28.87 -2.45
N ASN A 65 9.57 -27.92 -3.29
CA ASN A 65 10.96 -27.72 -3.71
C ASN A 65 11.81 -26.81 -2.82
N ASP A 66 11.23 -26.23 -1.78
CA ASP A 66 11.92 -25.31 -0.86
C ASP A 66 12.01 -25.92 0.55
N ALA A 67 12.98 -25.48 1.34
CA ALA A 67 13.23 -25.90 2.72
C ALA A 67 12.01 -25.72 3.69
N PHE A 68 10.93 -25.13 3.21
CA PHE A 68 9.67 -24.90 3.92
C PHE A 68 8.50 -25.42 3.10
N THR A 69 8.17 -26.69 3.24
CA THR A 69 6.92 -27.26 2.76
C THR A 69 5.80 -26.97 3.73
N PHE A 70 4.75 -26.32 3.24
CA PHE A 70 3.53 -26.14 4.03
C PHE A 70 2.78 -27.48 4.10
N SER A 71 2.57 -27.96 5.33
CA SER A 71 1.69 -29.10 5.59
C SER A 71 0.61 -28.70 6.57
N PHE A 72 -0.65 -29.02 6.27
CA PHE A 72 -1.77 -28.80 7.19
C PHE A 72 -1.56 -29.51 8.54
N LYS A 73 -0.83 -30.63 8.57
CA LYS A 73 -0.45 -31.35 9.80
C LYS A 73 0.53 -30.58 10.68
N SER A 74 1.22 -29.58 10.13
CA SER A 74 2.19 -28.74 10.87
C SER A 74 1.55 -27.54 11.57
N ILE A 75 0.26 -27.30 11.36
CA ILE A 75 -0.46 -26.21 12.04
C ILE A 75 -0.60 -26.57 13.51
N ARG A 76 0.17 -25.91 14.38
CA ARG A 76 0.11 -26.08 15.83
C ARG A 76 0.01 -24.71 16.49
N PHE A 77 -1.05 -24.50 17.27
CA PHE A 77 -1.25 -23.30 18.09
C PHE A 77 -0.50 -23.41 19.41
N LYS A 78 0.83 -23.27 19.37
CA LYS A 78 1.64 -23.24 20.58
C LYS A 78 1.62 -21.85 21.20
N LYS A 79 1.32 -21.71 22.49
CA LYS A 79 1.27 -20.43 23.21
C LYS A 79 2.56 -19.63 23.10
N ASN A 80 3.72 -20.28 23.09
CA ASN A 80 5.03 -19.65 22.96
C ASN A 80 5.29 -19.02 21.56
N VAL A 81 4.50 -19.35 20.54
CA VAL A 81 4.55 -18.74 19.21
C VAL A 81 3.42 -17.75 19.02
N VAL A 82 2.20 -18.14 19.44
CA VAL A 82 0.99 -17.33 19.22
C VAL A 82 1.01 -16.05 20.05
N ASN A 83 1.41 -16.11 21.33
CA ASN A 83 1.42 -14.94 22.20
C ASN A 83 2.37 -13.83 21.72
N PRO A 84 3.65 -14.08 21.35
CA PRO A 84 4.51 -13.06 20.76
C PRO A 84 3.93 -12.48 19.47
N MET A 85 3.33 -13.33 18.62
CA MET A 85 2.73 -12.89 17.37
C MET A 85 1.54 -11.94 17.61
N LEU A 86 0.64 -12.28 18.54
CA LEU A 86 -0.48 -11.41 18.91
C LEU A 86 -0.01 -10.10 19.53
N ASN A 87 0.99 -10.14 20.42
CA ASN A 87 1.55 -8.96 21.06
C ASN A 87 2.21 -7.98 20.05
N LEU A 88 2.76 -8.50 18.96
CA LEU A 88 3.33 -7.67 17.87
C LEU A 88 2.25 -7.19 16.90
N SER A 89 1.23 -8.00 16.63
CA SER A 89 0.19 -7.68 15.65
C SER A 89 -0.87 -6.74 16.19
N PHE A 90 -1.25 -6.87 17.47
CA PHE A 90 -2.32 -6.08 18.06
C PHE A 90 -2.09 -4.56 17.97
N PRO A 91 -0.92 -4.02 18.32
CA PRO A 91 -0.64 -2.59 18.18
C PRO A 91 -0.78 -2.11 16.72
N VAL A 92 -0.31 -2.92 15.76
CA VAL A 92 -0.40 -2.59 14.34
C VAL A 92 -1.86 -2.57 13.85
N ILE A 93 -2.69 -3.51 14.33
CA ILE A 93 -4.12 -3.53 13.99
C ILE A 93 -4.79 -2.26 14.53
N VAL A 94 -4.55 -1.90 15.80
CA VAL A 94 -5.10 -0.70 16.41
C VAL A 94 -4.68 0.56 15.63
N GLU A 95 -3.40 0.66 15.26
CA GLU A 95 -2.86 1.75 14.43
C GLU A 95 -3.64 1.87 13.10
N LYS A 96 -3.80 0.77 12.37
CA LYS A 96 -4.50 0.79 11.06
C LYS A 96 -5.98 1.13 11.20
N VAL A 97 -6.64 0.63 12.24
CA VAL A 97 -8.05 0.95 12.53
C VAL A 97 -8.19 2.43 12.86
N ALA A 98 -7.35 2.96 13.76
CA ALA A 98 -7.40 4.37 14.15
C ALA A 98 -7.13 5.30 12.96
N PHE A 99 -6.16 4.97 12.11
CA PHE A 99 -5.88 5.73 10.88
C PHE A 99 -7.08 5.71 9.91
N ALA A 100 -7.72 4.55 9.73
CA ALA A 100 -8.92 4.44 8.90
C ALA A 100 -10.09 5.24 9.47
N MET A 101 -10.29 5.20 10.79
CA MET A 101 -11.30 6.02 11.48
C MET A 101 -11.02 7.51 11.31
N GLY A 102 -9.77 7.95 11.49
CA GLY A 102 -9.36 9.33 11.26
C GLY A 102 -9.71 9.82 9.85
N LYS A 103 -9.39 9.03 8.82
CA LYS A 103 -9.80 9.34 7.44
C LYS A 103 -11.31 9.44 7.27
N THR A 104 -12.08 8.55 7.91
CA THR A 104 -13.54 8.58 7.86
C THR A 104 -14.09 9.86 8.51
N VAL A 105 -13.54 10.27 9.65
CA VAL A 105 -13.92 11.52 10.32
C VAL A 105 -13.61 12.72 9.43
N ILE A 106 -12.42 12.82 8.85
CA ILE A 106 -12.04 13.91 7.93
C ILE A 106 -13.00 13.97 6.73
N ASN A 107 -13.30 12.82 6.11
CA ASN A 107 -14.26 12.76 5.01
C ASN A 107 -15.68 13.18 5.44
N SER A 108 -16.08 12.83 6.67
CA SER A 108 -17.39 13.26 7.21
C SER A 108 -17.42 14.77 7.47
N MET A 109 -16.35 15.34 7.99
CA MET A 109 -16.25 16.79 8.21
C MET A 109 -16.22 17.57 6.89
N SER A 110 -15.56 17.03 5.86
CA SER A 110 -15.50 17.67 4.54
C SER A 110 -16.85 17.74 3.84
N LYS A 111 -17.83 16.92 4.24
CA LYS A 111 -19.21 16.97 3.74
C LYS A 111 -19.87 18.34 3.99
N ASN A 112 -19.50 19.04 5.07
CA ASN A 112 -20.02 20.37 5.39
C ASN A 112 -19.60 21.45 4.36
N TYR A 113 -18.56 21.18 3.56
CA TYR A 113 -18.07 22.07 2.49
C TYR A 113 -18.65 21.73 1.11
N GLY A 114 -19.63 20.82 1.05
CA GLY A 114 -20.33 20.42 -0.17
C GLY A 114 -19.75 19.18 -0.86
N SER A 115 -20.56 18.57 -1.73
CA SER A 115 -20.22 17.32 -2.43
C SER A 115 -19.00 17.46 -3.36
N VAL A 116 -18.81 18.64 -3.95
CA VAL A 116 -17.68 18.95 -4.84
C VAL A 116 -16.35 18.84 -4.07
N THR A 117 -16.30 19.36 -2.83
CA THR A 117 -15.11 19.28 -1.98
C THR A 117 -14.80 17.84 -1.58
N VAL A 118 -15.80 17.05 -1.22
CA VAL A 118 -15.63 15.62 -0.90
C VAL A 118 -15.08 14.85 -2.11
N GLY A 119 -15.65 15.11 -3.30
CA GLY A 119 -15.16 14.52 -4.56
C GLY A 119 -13.71 14.89 -4.85
N ALA A 120 -13.35 16.17 -4.72
CA ALA A 120 -11.99 16.67 -4.94
C ALA A 120 -10.98 16.02 -3.96
N LEU A 121 -11.36 15.89 -2.68
CA LEU A 121 -10.53 15.22 -1.67
C LEU A 121 -10.34 13.74 -2.00
N GLY A 122 -11.40 13.05 -2.43
CA GLY A 122 -11.34 11.65 -2.85
C GLY A 122 -10.38 11.43 -4.02
N ILE A 123 -10.44 12.30 -5.04
CA ILE A 123 -9.55 12.25 -6.19
C ILE A 123 -8.11 12.55 -5.78
N SER A 124 -7.88 13.57 -4.94
CA SER A 124 -6.55 13.88 -4.39
C SER A 124 -5.95 12.68 -3.66
N ASN A 125 -6.71 12.03 -2.80
CA ASN A 125 -6.30 10.82 -2.11
C ASN A 125 -5.94 9.66 -3.07
N ASN A 126 -6.66 9.50 -4.19
CA ASN A 126 -6.36 8.48 -5.18
C ASN A 126 -5.03 8.77 -5.91
N ILE A 127 -4.78 10.03 -6.28
CA ILE A 127 -3.54 10.45 -6.95
C ILE A 127 -2.35 10.26 -6.00
N ASN A 128 -2.43 10.74 -4.77
CA ASN A 128 -1.40 10.55 -3.74
C ASN A 128 -1.23 9.08 -3.34
N GLY A 129 -2.27 8.28 -3.52
CA GLY A 129 -2.24 6.84 -3.30
C GLY A 129 -1.15 6.12 -4.10
N ILE A 130 -0.80 6.62 -5.28
CA ILE A 130 0.29 6.07 -6.12
C ILE A 130 1.61 6.17 -5.35
N THR A 131 1.95 7.35 -4.85
CA THR A 131 3.17 7.59 -4.05
C THR A 131 3.16 6.76 -2.77
N THR A 132 2.06 6.77 -2.04
CA THR A 132 1.89 6.02 -0.78
C THR A 132 2.09 4.51 -0.98
N GLN A 133 1.59 3.93 -2.05
CA GLN A 133 1.79 2.50 -2.33
C GLN A 133 3.24 2.16 -2.65
N MET A 134 3.96 3.03 -3.35
CA MET A 134 5.39 2.86 -3.59
C MET A 134 6.17 2.92 -2.27
N GLN A 135 5.91 3.90 -1.42
CA GLN A 135 6.51 4.06 -0.09
C GLN A 135 6.22 2.85 0.82
N ASN A 136 4.99 2.36 0.86
CA ASN A 136 4.64 1.14 1.60
C ASN A 136 5.45 -0.08 1.12
N GLY A 137 5.71 -0.19 -0.19
CA GLY A 137 6.55 -1.24 -0.75
C GLY A 137 7.99 -1.20 -0.21
N PHE A 138 8.59 -0.02 -0.17
CA PHE A 138 9.93 0.18 0.40
C PHE A 138 9.96 0.00 1.91
N GLN A 139 8.94 0.49 2.64
CA GLN A 139 8.76 0.25 4.07
C GLN A 139 8.77 -1.24 4.40
N ASP A 140 7.96 -2.03 3.71
CA ASP A 140 7.84 -3.47 3.96
C ASP A 140 9.12 -4.23 3.59
N GLY A 141 9.76 -3.87 2.47
CA GLY A 141 11.05 -4.41 2.07
C GLY A 141 12.16 -4.05 3.06
N GLY A 142 12.21 -2.79 3.46
CA GLY A 142 13.15 -2.28 4.45
C GLY A 142 13.01 -2.96 5.82
N ALA A 143 11.78 -3.10 6.31
CA ALA A 143 11.49 -3.81 7.55
C ALA A 143 11.98 -5.26 7.52
N SER A 144 11.80 -5.94 6.38
CA SER A 144 12.29 -7.31 6.18
C SER A 144 13.81 -7.39 6.24
N ILE A 145 14.53 -6.50 5.54
CA ILE A 145 15.99 -6.46 5.54
C ILE A 145 16.52 -6.11 6.93
N ILE A 146 15.94 -5.14 7.61
CA ILE A 146 16.32 -4.74 8.97
C ILE A 146 16.13 -5.89 9.95
N SER A 147 14.98 -6.59 9.90
CA SER A 147 14.70 -7.72 10.79
C SER A 147 15.67 -8.90 10.58
N GLN A 148 16.01 -9.22 9.33
CA GLN A 148 17.00 -10.26 9.01
C GLN A 148 18.38 -9.91 9.54
N ASN A 149 18.86 -8.66 9.34
CA ASN A 149 20.16 -8.22 9.84
C ASN A 149 20.19 -8.21 11.39
N ARG A 150 19.09 -7.80 12.04
CA ARG A 150 18.96 -7.87 13.49
C ARG A 150 19.00 -9.31 13.99
N GLY A 151 18.26 -10.22 13.34
CA GLY A 151 18.26 -11.65 13.68
C GLY A 151 19.64 -12.31 13.56
N ALA A 152 20.45 -11.83 12.61
CA ALA A 152 21.84 -12.24 12.43
C ALA A 152 22.84 -11.53 13.38
N GLY A 153 22.37 -10.67 14.31
CA GLY A 153 23.21 -9.91 15.23
C GLY A 153 23.92 -8.69 14.62
N ASN A 154 23.69 -8.39 13.34
CA ASN A 154 24.37 -7.33 12.60
C ASN A 154 23.65 -5.96 12.75
N ILE A 155 23.64 -5.41 13.96
CA ILE A 155 22.92 -4.14 14.28
C ILE A 155 23.44 -2.97 13.43
N LYS A 156 24.77 -2.85 13.22
CA LYS A 156 25.33 -1.79 12.36
C LYS A 156 24.78 -1.83 10.94
N ARG A 157 24.60 -3.02 10.37
CA ARG A 157 24.03 -3.20 9.04
C ARG A 157 22.54 -2.91 9.01
N ALA A 158 21.80 -3.26 10.06
CA ALA A 158 20.40 -2.92 10.20
C ALA A 158 20.19 -1.40 10.22
N LEU A 159 20.98 -0.66 11.02
CA LEU A 159 20.93 0.83 11.06
C LEU A 159 21.41 1.44 9.74
N GLY A 160 22.42 0.89 9.09
CA GLY A 160 22.86 1.33 7.77
C GLY A 160 21.78 1.16 6.71
N THR A 161 20.97 0.10 6.80
CA THR A 161 19.78 -0.09 5.94
C THR A 161 18.74 0.98 6.18
N PHE A 162 18.47 1.34 7.43
CA PHE A 162 17.54 2.42 7.79
C PHE A 162 17.92 3.75 7.15
N TRP A 163 19.19 4.19 7.29
CA TRP A 163 19.63 5.47 6.72
C TRP A 163 19.53 5.50 5.18
N ARG A 164 19.88 4.39 4.53
CA ARG A 164 19.70 4.25 3.08
C ARG A 164 18.23 4.31 2.68
N LEU A 165 17.36 3.68 3.48
CA LEU A 165 15.93 3.72 3.25
C LEU A 165 15.37 5.14 3.38
N VAL A 166 15.81 5.92 4.40
CA VAL A 166 15.43 7.33 4.55
C VAL A 166 15.80 8.13 3.29
N ILE A 167 17.00 7.95 2.75
CA ILE A 167 17.45 8.65 1.55
C ILE A 167 16.60 8.24 0.34
N ILE A 168 16.36 6.95 0.16
CA ILE A 168 15.55 6.43 -0.95
C ILE A 168 14.12 6.97 -0.88
N GLU A 169 13.49 6.89 0.30
CA GLU A 169 12.10 7.33 0.51
C GLU A 169 11.95 8.85 0.35
N ALA A 170 12.88 9.63 0.89
CA ALA A 170 12.89 11.08 0.73
C ALA A 170 13.10 11.48 -0.74
N SER A 171 14.03 10.82 -1.44
CA SER A 171 14.28 11.06 -2.87
C SER A 171 13.08 10.67 -3.72
N LEU A 172 12.48 9.50 -3.47
CA LEU A 172 11.26 9.05 -4.13
C LEU A 172 10.11 10.03 -3.90
N GLY A 173 9.90 10.44 -2.65
CA GLY A 173 8.88 11.42 -2.29
C GLY A 173 9.07 12.76 -3.02
N LEU A 174 10.31 13.25 -3.09
CA LEU A 174 10.63 14.49 -3.82
C LEU A 174 10.38 14.36 -5.33
N ILE A 175 10.83 13.27 -5.94
CA ILE A 175 10.62 12.99 -7.36
C ILE A 175 9.11 12.93 -7.65
N MET A 176 8.37 12.19 -6.86
CA MET A 176 6.92 12.06 -7.04
C MET A 176 6.19 13.38 -6.79
N TYR A 177 6.60 14.17 -5.79
CA TYR A 177 6.08 15.51 -5.57
C TYR A 177 6.24 16.39 -6.80
N ILE A 178 7.43 16.44 -7.40
CA ILE A 178 7.73 17.22 -8.60
C ILE A 178 6.89 16.73 -9.78
N ILE A 179 6.91 15.42 -10.07
CA ILE A 179 6.18 14.83 -11.20
C ILE A 179 4.67 15.11 -11.08
N LEU A 180 4.09 14.78 -9.94
CA LEU A 180 2.65 14.90 -9.72
C LEU A 180 2.18 16.36 -9.75
N ASN A 181 2.99 17.32 -9.27
CA ASN A 181 2.63 18.73 -9.34
C ASN A 181 2.79 19.33 -10.75
N ILE A 182 3.80 18.90 -11.52
CA ILE A 182 3.95 19.30 -12.93
C ILE A 182 2.77 18.78 -13.77
N PHE A 183 2.40 17.52 -13.56
CA PHE A 183 1.32 16.86 -14.31
C PHE A 183 -0.05 16.97 -13.63
N ALA A 184 -0.19 17.81 -12.61
CA ALA A 184 -1.47 17.97 -11.90
C ALA A 184 -2.62 18.37 -12.82
N GLY A 185 -2.39 19.30 -13.77
CA GLY A 185 -3.40 19.71 -14.75
C GLY A 185 -3.91 18.54 -15.61
N PRO A 186 -3.05 17.88 -16.39
CA PRO A 186 -3.45 16.71 -17.20
C PRO A 186 -4.08 15.58 -16.40
N ILE A 187 -3.54 15.25 -15.21
CA ILE A 187 -4.08 14.18 -14.38
C ILE A 187 -5.47 14.52 -13.89
N THR A 188 -5.68 15.73 -13.35
CA THR A 188 -6.98 16.14 -12.82
C THR A 188 -8.03 16.36 -13.88
N TYR A 189 -7.62 16.71 -15.11
CA TYR A 189 -8.51 16.81 -16.26
C TYR A 189 -9.25 15.49 -16.55
N LEU A 190 -8.57 14.34 -16.40
CA LEU A 190 -9.18 13.03 -16.58
C LEU A 190 -10.36 12.77 -15.61
N PHE A 191 -10.33 13.39 -14.44
CA PHE A 191 -11.38 13.25 -13.42
C PHE A 191 -12.44 14.36 -13.48
N ALA A 192 -12.10 15.51 -14.05
CA ALA A 192 -13.01 16.64 -14.19
C ALA A 192 -13.85 16.58 -15.48
N ASN A 193 -13.49 15.70 -16.41
CA ASN A 193 -14.20 15.47 -17.67
C ASN A 193 -15.22 14.33 -17.43
N SER A 194 -16.52 14.68 -17.31
CA SER A 194 -17.63 13.75 -17.15
C SER A 194 -18.53 13.72 -18.38
N GLN A 195 -19.54 12.85 -18.40
CA GLN A 195 -20.54 12.79 -19.49
C GLN A 195 -21.32 14.10 -19.63
N ASP A 196 -21.45 14.87 -18.54
CA ASP A 196 -22.13 16.18 -18.52
C ASP A 196 -21.23 17.34 -19.00
N GLY A 197 -19.99 17.05 -19.37
CA GLY A 197 -19.02 18.02 -19.85
C GLY A 197 -17.86 18.27 -18.87
N TYR A 198 -16.98 19.17 -19.28
CA TYR A 198 -15.78 19.55 -18.53
C TYR A 198 -16.10 20.62 -17.48
N ASN A 199 -15.81 20.33 -16.21
CA ASN A 199 -16.03 21.25 -15.09
C ASN A 199 -14.69 21.86 -14.61
N VAL A 200 -14.43 23.09 -15.04
CA VAL A 200 -13.21 23.86 -14.70
C VAL A 200 -13.11 24.14 -13.20
N GLU A 201 -14.22 24.46 -12.54
CA GLU A 201 -14.25 24.79 -11.12
C GLU A 201 -13.88 23.56 -10.29
N PHE A 202 -14.43 22.40 -10.65
CA PHE A 202 -14.10 21.13 -10.01
C PHE A 202 -12.62 20.77 -10.20
N GLN A 203 -12.07 20.93 -11.41
CA GLN A 203 -10.65 20.69 -11.66
C GLN A 203 -9.76 21.59 -10.80
N ASN A 204 -10.05 22.87 -10.74
CA ASN A 204 -9.31 23.83 -9.94
C ASN A 204 -9.36 23.46 -8.43
N MET A 205 -10.51 23.00 -7.95
CA MET A 205 -10.65 22.52 -6.59
C MET A 205 -9.75 21.28 -6.34
N ILE A 206 -9.75 20.29 -7.24
CA ILE A 206 -8.89 19.11 -7.14
C ILE A 206 -7.43 19.52 -7.10
N ILE A 207 -6.96 20.39 -8.00
CA ILE A 207 -5.58 20.87 -8.06
C ILE A 207 -5.20 21.56 -6.74
N LYS A 208 -6.06 22.42 -6.22
CA LYS A 208 -5.81 23.14 -4.97
C LYS A 208 -5.66 22.16 -3.80
N VAL A 209 -6.61 21.28 -3.60
CA VAL A 209 -6.58 20.26 -2.54
C VAL A 209 -5.35 19.37 -2.68
N PHE A 210 -5.09 18.90 -3.89
CA PHE A 210 -3.97 18.02 -4.20
C PHE A 210 -2.60 18.64 -3.88
N ARG A 211 -2.39 19.92 -4.21
CA ARG A 211 -1.13 20.62 -3.91
C ARG A 211 -0.84 20.68 -2.41
N TYR A 212 -1.83 20.94 -1.58
CA TYR A 212 -1.66 20.93 -0.12
C TYR A 212 -1.44 19.53 0.41
N ASP A 213 -2.21 18.54 -0.08
CA ASP A 213 -2.13 17.14 0.35
C ASP A 213 -0.77 16.52 -0.03
N SER A 214 -0.23 16.84 -1.21
CA SER A 214 1.06 16.32 -1.68
C SER A 214 2.27 16.84 -0.88
N LEU A 215 2.17 18.02 -0.22
CA LEU A 215 3.23 18.52 0.66
C LEU A 215 3.48 17.58 1.85
N GLY A 216 2.40 17.07 2.48
CA GLY A 216 2.50 16.08 3.55
C GLY A 216 2.67 14.65 3.05
N GLY A 217 1.98 14.31 1.95
CA GLY A 217 1.86 12.95 1.40
C GLY A 217 3.09 12.44 0.66
N CYS A 218 4.00 13.30 0.20
CA CYS A 218 5.15 12.85 -0.58
C CYS A 218 6.41 12.67 0.29
N VAL A 219 7.07 13.73 0.70
CA VAL A 219 8.35 13.62 1.42
C VAL A 219 8.18 13.25 2.89
N PRO A 220 7.32 13.93 3.68
CA PRO A 220 7.17 13.60 5.10
C PRO A 220 6.66 12.17 5.31
N LEU A 221 5.70 11.72 4.51
CA LEU A 221 5.18 10.36 4.60
C LEU A 221 6.23 9.31 4.24
N GLY A 222 7.13 9.58 3.27
CA GLY A 222 8.25 8.72 2.94
C GLY A 222 9.24 8.57 4.10
N ILE A 223 9.60 9.67 4.76
CA ILE A 223 10.45 9.61 5.95
C ILE A 223 9.78 8.80 7.07
N ASN A 224 8.47 9.01 7.28
CA ASN A 224 7.69 8.22 8.24
C ASN A 224 7.71 6.73 7.87
N ALA A 225 7.56 6.37 6.60
CA ALA A 225 7.63 4.98 6.14
C ALA A 225 8.99 4.33 6.48
N ALA A 226 10.09 5.06 6.33
CA ALA A 226 11.42 4.56 6.73
C ALA A 226 11.53 4.35 8.26
N VAL A 227 10.99 5.27 9.07
CA VAL A 227 10.94 5.12 10.53
C VAL A 227 10.09 3.91 10.93
N MET A 228 8.94 3.73 10.29
CA MET A 228 8.08 2.56 10.51
C MET A 228 8.78 1.26 10.13
N ALA A 229 9.53 1.24 9.02
CA ALA A 229 10.34 0.09 8.65
C ALA A 229 11.37 -0.29 9.73
N LEU A 230 12.00 0.71 10.36
CA LEU A 230 12.92 0.49 11.48
C LEU A 230 12.19 -0.11 12.68
N LEU A 231 11.07 0.49 13.10
CA LEU A 231 10.30 0.03 14.25
C LEU A 231 9.75 -1.38 14.05
N PHE A 232 9.21 -1.69 12.89
CA PHE A 232 8.75 -3.03 12.53
C PHE A 232 9.91 -4.04 12.48
N GLY A 233 11.04 -3.67 11.88
CA GLY A 233 12.24 -4.51 11.81
C GLY A 233 12.84 -4.83 13.19
N PHE A 234 12.72 -3.91 14.13
CA PHE A 234 13.12 -4.12 15.54
C PHE A 234 12.02 -4.71 16.42
N GLY A 235 10.82 -4.99 15.89
CA GLY A 235 9.69 -5.51 16.64
C GLY A 235 9.14 -4.53 17.69
N LYS A 236 9.40 -3.23 17.51
CA LYS A 236 8.94 -2.15 18.40
C LYS A 236 7.56 -1.62 18.01
N THR A 237 6.62 -2.53 17.74
CA THR A 237 5.28 -2.19 17.21
C THR A 237 4.42 -1.35 18.15
N LYS A 238 4.70 -1.34 19.45
CA LYS A 238 4.02 -0.43 20.39
C LYS A 238 4.37 1.04 20.16
N LEU A 239 5.60 1.33 19.68
CA LEU A 239 6.03 2.69 19.41
C LEU A 239 5.39 3.23 18.12
N THR A 240 4.99 2.37 17.20
CA THR A 240 4.34 2.81 15.94
C THR A 240 2.99 3.48 16.21
N LEU A 241 2.28 3.07 17.26
CA LEU A 241 1.07 3.74 17.71
C LEU A 241 1.30 5.23 18.04
N PHE A 242 2.42 5.55 18.67
CA PHE A 242 2.72 6.94 19.05
C PHE A 242 3.29 7.76 17.90
N CYS A 243 3.89 7.14 16.89
CA CYS A 243 4.47 7.85 15.74
C CYS A 243 3.42 8.22 14.68
N ASN A 244 2.27 7.53 14.64
CA ASN A 244 1.22 7.74 13.64
C ASN A 244 -0.02 8.47 14.21
N PHE A 245 0.01 8.82 15.49
CA PHE A 245 -0.94 9.70 16.15
C PHE A 245 -0.34 11.09 16.37
#